data_386830066ad17433d1d181b0a15e4458
#
_entry.id   386830066ad17433d1d181b0a15e4458
#
_cell.length_a   1.000
_cell.length_b   1.000
_cell.length_c   1.000
_cell.angle_alpha   90.00
_cell.angle_beta   90.00
_cell.angle_gamma   90.00
#
_symmetry.space_group_name_H-M   'P 1'
#
loop_
_entity.id
_entity.type
_entity.pdbx_description
1 polymer ?
#
loop_
_entity_poly.entity_id
_entity_poly.type
_entity_poly.pdbx_seq_one_letter_code
_entity_poly.pdbx_strand_id
1 'polypeptide(L)'
;MVGEGCWPRRDTPLEAAIVVGLTCGLRPGELLALAWDDVDLDVGLLRVRRAVIRVRGKVELGMTKTASSRRELRLPAAAQDALRAHRQRQNEQRQQTGTYWQDHGLVFPTGVGTLLDPSNLRRSLLQATHKAGLGHWHPHELRHSAASLLSAAGVPLEEIADLLGHSSTWVTSSVYRHRTTPTVEAAAAPMDRLFGPPQDT
;
A
#
# COMPACT_ATOMS: atom_id res chain seq x y z
N MET A 1 -8.96 10.47 -25.68
CA MET A 1 -9.31 9.03 -25.74
C MET A 1 -8.24 8.29 -24.95
N VAL A 2 -8.42 8.15 -23.64
CA VAL A 2 -7.58 7.30 -22.80
C VAL A 2 -8.19 5.91 -22.92
N GLY A 3 -7.44 4.98 -23.55
CA GLY A 3 -7.93 3.67 -23.92
C GLY A 3 -8.38 2.88 -22.68
N GLU A 4 -9.59 2.40 -22.75
CA GLU A 4 -10.10 1.29 -21.95
C GLU A 4 -9.14 0.12 -22.08
N GLY A 5 -8.50 -0.29 -20.99
CA GLY A 5 -7.88 -1.60 -20.96
C GLY A 5 -6.45 -1.75 -20.46
N CYS A 6 -5.99 -0.99 -19.45
CA CYS A 6 -4.63 -1.20 -18.94
C CYS A 6 -4.55 -1.43 -17.43
N TRP A 7 -5.55 -2.10 -16.86
CA TRP A 7 -5.40 -2.65 -15.51
C TRP A 7 -5.10 -4.15 -15.63
N PRO A 8 -4.09 -4.66 -14.88
CA PRO A 8 -3.89 -6.10 -14.80
C PRO A 8 -5.20 -6.73 -14.33
N ARG A 9 -5.53 -7.91 -14.88
CA ARG A 9 -6.79 -8.62 -14.59
C ARG A 9 -7.12 -8.52 -13.10
N ARG A 10 -8.35 -8.15 -12.78
CA ARG A 10 -8.90 -7.91 -11.42
C ARG A 10 -8.90 -9.13 -10.50
N ASP A 11 -7.94 -10.06 -10.62
CA ASP A 11 -8.02 -11.37 -9.96
C ASP A 11 -6.71 -11.84 -9.32
N THR A 12 -5.76 -10.95 -9.01
CA THR A 12 -4.50 -11.37 -8.40
C THR A 12 -4.19 -10.61 -7.10
N PRO A 13 -3.49 -11.24 -6.14
CA PRO A 13 -2.99 -10.56 -4.94
C PRO A 13 -2.12 -9.33 -5.28
N LEU A 14 -1.48 -9.35 -6.45
CA LEU A 14 -0.64 -8.26 -6.95
C LEU A 14 -1.46 -7.00 -7.27
N GLU A 15 -2.70 -7.14 -7.75
CA GLU A 15 -3.58 -6.01 -8.02
C GLU A 15 -3.82 -5.17 -6.76
N ALA A 16 -4.27 -5.81 -5.68
CA ALA A 16 -4.50 -5.12 -4.41
C ALA A 16 -3.21 -4.50 -3.87
N ALA A 17 -2.07 -5.18 -4.01
CA ALA A 17 -0.77 -4.65 -3.60
C ALA A 17 -0.36 -3.40 -4.42
N ILE A 18 -0.62 -3.39 -5.73
CA ILE A 18 -0.38 -2.24 -6.61
C ILE A 18 -1.30 -1.08 -6.22
N VAL A 19 -2.61 -1.33 -6.07
CA VAL A 19 -3.59 -0.28 -5.73
C VAL A 19 -3.24 0.34 -4.38
N VAL A 20 -3.03 -0.46 -3.34
CA VAL A 20 -2.66 0.05 -2.00
C VAL A 20 -1.31 0.75 -2.03
N GLY A 21 -0.30 0.18 -2.71
CA GLY A 21 1.02 0.79 -2.85
C GLY A 21 0.98 2.16 -3.53
N LEU A 22 0.16 2.28 -4.59
CA LEU A 22 0.02 3.50 -5.37
C LEU A 22 -0.84 4.56 -4.67
N THR A 23 -1.95 4.17 -4.06
CA THR A 23 -2.89 5.13 -3.46
C THR A 23 -2.50 5.57 -2.05
N CYS A 24 -1.84 4.70 -1.28
CA CYS A 24 -1.39 4.97 0.10
C CYS A 24 0.10 5.31 0.18
N GLY A 25 0.86 5.23 -0.90
CA GLY A 25 2.27 5.59 -0.95
C GLY A 25 3.16 4.75 -0.02
N LEU A 26 2.79 3.50 0.28
CA LEU A 26 3.54 2.63 1.18
C LEU A 26 4.92 2.26 0.62
N ARG A 27 5.92 2.16 1.52
CA ARG A 27 7.19 1.52 1.14
C ARG A 27 6.95 0.02 0.88
N PRO A 28 7.71 -0.62 -0.03
CA PRO A 28 7.53 -2.05 -0.32
C PRO A 28 7.58 -2.93 0.93
N GLY A 29 8.48 -2.64 1.86
CA GLY A 29 8.57 -3.37 3.13
C GLY A 29 7.37 -3.12 4.06
N GLU A 30 6.81 -1.92 4.08
CA GLU A 30 5.59 -1.58 4.84
C GLU A 30 4.37 -2.33 4.26
N LEU A 31 4.24 -2.32 2.93
CA LEU A 31 3.17 -3.02 2.21
C LEU A 31 3.17 -4.52 2.52
N LEU A 32 4.33 -5.17 2.47
CA LEU A 32 4.46 -6.61 2.73
C LEU A 32 4.31 -6.99 4.21
N ALA A 33 4.54 -6.04 5.12
CA ALA A 33 4.36 -6.24 6.56
C ALA A 33 2.94 -5.92 7.04
N LEU A 34 2.05 -5.48 6.14
CA LEU A 34 0.69 -5.12 6.48
C LEU A 34 -0.08 -6.35 6.96
N ALA A 35 -0.75 -6.22 8.11
CA ALA A 35 -1.63 -7.26 8.63
C ALA A 35 -3.09 -6.79 8.64
N TRP A 36 -4.02 -7.74 8.65
CA TRP A 36 -5.44 -7.45 8.70
C TRP A 36 -5.86 -6.68 9.96
N ASP A 37 -5.15 -6.88 11.07
CA ASP A 37 -5.37 -6.12 12.33
C ASP A 37 -4.95 -4.64 12.22
N ASP A 38 -4.19 -4.30 11.19
CA ASP A 38 -3.78 -2.93 10.88
C ASP A 38 -4.72 -2.26 9.86
N VAL A 39 -5.74 -2.98 9.36
CA VAL A 39 -6.68 -2.51 8.33
C VAL A 39 -8.11 -2.58 8.86
N ASP A 40 -8.73 -1.43 9.01
CA ASP A 40 -10.13 -1.29 9.34
C ASP A 40 -10.89 -0.88 8.07
N LEU A 41 -11.59 -1.83 7.46
CA LEU A 41 -12.33 -1.61 6.21
C LEU A 41 -13.70 -0.95 6.46
N ASP A 42 -14.20 -0.93 7.69
CA ASP A 42 -15.51 -0.35 8.02
C ASP A 42 -15.38 1.16 8.17
N VAL A 43 -14.33 1.62 8.85
CA VAL A 43 -14.03 3.05 8.98
C VAL A 43 -13.03 3.56 7.95
N GLY A 44 -12.47 2.68 7.11
CA GLY A 44 -11.51 3.04 6.07
C GLY A 44 -10.17 3.54 6.60
N LEU A 45 -9.60 2.87 7.60
CA LEU A 45 -8.30 3.21 8.20
C LEU A 45 -7.26 2.13 7.98
N LEU A 46 -6.02 2.56 7.74
CA LEU A 46 -4.85 1.70 7.64
C LEU A 46 -3.75 2.22 8.57
N ARG A 47 -3.17 1.33 9.38
CA ARG A 47 -2.08 1.64 10.31
C ARG A 47 -0.77 1.06 9.83
N VAL A 48 0.22 1.90 9.60
CA VAL A 48 1.58 1.47 9.26
C VAL A 48 2.38 1.33 10.55
N ARG A 49 2.71 0.09 10.95
CA ARG A 49 3.41 -0.19 12.21
C ARG A 49 4.69 -0.98 12.02
N ARG A 50 4.76 -1.78 10.96
CA ARG A 50 5.81 -2.77 10.70
C ARG A 50 6.34 -2.62 9.28
N ALA A 51 7.53 -3.15 9.06
CA ALA A 51 8.11 -3.29 7.75
C ALA A 51 8.84 -4.63 7.63
N VAL A 52 8.82 -5.21 6.45
CA VAL A 52 9.69 -6.32 6.11
C VAL A 52 11.11 -5.78 5.97
N ILE A 53 12.03 -6.38 6.70
CA ILE A 53 13.46 -6.07 6.68
C ILE A 53 14.26 -7.32 6.36
N ARG A 54 15.50 -7.14 5.91
CA ARG A 54 16.44 -8.24 5.73
C ARG A 54 17.53 -8.17 6.78
N VAL A 55 17.60 -9.19 7.63
CA VAL A 55 18.59 -9.32 8.69
C VAL A 55 19.42 -10.57 8.41
N ARG A 56 20.73 -10.41 8.24
CA ARG A 56 21.66 -11.53 7.94
C ARG A 56 21.18 -12.44 6.81
N GLY A 57 20.62 -11.84 5.75
CA GLY A 57 20.10 -12.56 4.59
C GLY A 57 18.68 -13.13 4.74
N LYS A 58 18.11 -13.19 5.93
CA LYS A 58 16.75 -13.65 6.19
C LYS A 58 15.75 -12.50 6.14
N VAL A 59 14.55 -12.80 5.68
CA VAL A 59 13.43 -11.86 5.64
C VAL A 59 12.66 -11.97 6.94
N GLU A 60 12.51 -10.84 7.65
CA GLU A 60 11.88 -10.78 8.97
C GLU A 60 10.95 -9.57 9.07
N LEU A 61 9.95 -9.66 9.96
CA LEU A 61 9.13 -8.53 10.35
C LEU A 61 9.88 -7.69 11.39
N GLY A 62 10.10 -6.42 11.07
CA GLY A 62 10.65 -5.44 11.99
C GLY A 62 9.64 -4.35 12.32
N MET A 63 9.76 -3.76 13.50
CA MET A 63 9.07 -2.51 13.80
C MET A 63 9.65 -1.38 12.96
N THR A 64 8.82 -0.43 12.53
CA THR A 64 9.31 0.76 11.84
C THR A 64 10.26 1.53 12.76
N LYS A 65 11.45 1.88 12.23
CA LYS A 65 12.57 2.43 13.03
C LYS A 65 12.29 3.78 13.68
N THR A 66 11.36 4.57 13.14
CA THR A 66 11.11 5.95 13.60
C THR A 66 9.64 6.16 13.94
N ALA A 67 9.36 7.11 14.82
CA ALA A 67 7.99 7.52 15.14
C ALA A 67 7.24 8.04 13.89
N SER A 68 7.93 8.75 13.00
CA SER A 68 7.37 9.25 11.73
C SER A 68 7.00 8.15 10.74
N SER A 69 7.58 6.96 10.87
CA SER A 69 7.20 5.81 10.04
C SER A 69 5.92 5.14 10.53
N ARG A 70 5.53 5.35 11.80
CA ARG A 70 4.24 4.90 12.34
C ARG A 70 3.19 5.97 12.07
N ARG A 71 2.23 5.64 11.25
CA ARG A 71 1.20 6.57 10.82
C ARG A 71 -0.12 5.86 10.57
N GLU A 72 -1.21 6.61 10.68
CA GLU A 72 -2.53 6.18 10.26
C GLU A 72 -2.90 6.90 8.97
N LEU A 73 -3.46 6.16 8.03
CA LEU A 73 -3.86 6.64 6.73
C LEU A 73 -5.34 6.38 6.52
N ARG A 74 -6.05 7.36 5.97
CA ARG A 74 -7.38 7.11 5.43
C ARG A 74 -7.23 6.35 4.12
N LEU A 75 -7.94 5.23 3.99
CA LEU A 75 -7.97 4.44 2.76
C LEU A 75 -8.88 5.10 1.73
N PRO A 76 -8.40 5.42 0.53
CA PRO A 76 -9.24 5.77 -0.60
C PRO A 76 -10.19 4.62 -0.95
N ALA A 77 -11.36 4.93 -1.54
CA ALA A 77 -12.38 3.93 -1.88
C ALA A 77 -11.81 2.79 -2.75
N ALA A 78 -11.01 3.13 -3.75
CA ALA A 78 -10.34 2.14 -4.60
C ALA A 78 -9.47 1.15 -3.82
N ALA A 79 -8.74 1.62 -2.78
CA ALA A 79 -7.94 0.75 -1.92
C ALA A 79 -8.82 -0.13 -1.03
N GLN A 80 -9.92 0.41 -0.49
CA GLN A 80 -10.87 -0.38 0.31
C GLN A 80 -11.48 -1.52 -0.51
N ASP A 81 -11.94 -1.21 -1.74
CA ASP A 81 -12.56 -2.20 -2.62
C ASP A 81 -11.56 -3.28 -3.06
N ALA A 82 -10.34 -2.88 -3.40
CA ALA A 82 -9.26 -3.82 -3.73
C ALA A 82 -8.93 -4.74 -2.54
N LEU A 83 -8.89 -4.20 -1.31
CA LEU A 83 -8.62 -4.98 -0.10
C LEU A 83 -9.79 -5.90 0.27
N ARG A 84 -11.06 -5.47 0.11
CA ARG A 84 -12.23 -6.34 0.33
C ARG A 84 -12.20 -7.55 -0.62
N ALA A 85 -12.01 -7.30 -1.91
CA ALA A 85 -11.90 -8.35 -2.91
C ALA A 85 -10.69 -9.27 -2.66
N HIS A 86 -9.56 -8.71 -2.23
CA HIS A 86 -8.37 -9.49 -1.87
C HIS A 86 -8.61 -10.36 -0.65
N ARG A 87 -9.27 -9.86 0.41
CA ARG A 87 -9.60 -10.63 1.62
C ARG A 87 -10.46 -11.84 1.31
N GLN A 88 -11.44 -11.68 0.43
CA GLN A 88 -12.27 -12.80 -0.01
C GLN A 88 -11.43 -13.88 -0.71
N ARG A 89 -10.62 -13.50 -1.69
CA ARG A 89 -9.73 -14.45 -2.41
C ARG A 89 -8.73 -15.14 -1.47
N GLN A 90 -8.18 -14.41 -0.52
CA GLN A 90 -7.25 -14.98 0.46
C GLN A 90 -7.94 -15.99 1.36
N ASN A 91 -9.19 -15.75 1.77
CA ASN A 91 -9.98 -16.71 2.55
C ASN A 91 -10.25 -18.00 1.74
N GLU A 92 -10.58 -17.89 0.47
CA GLU A 92 -10.76 -19.04 -0.44
C GLU A 92 -9.44 -19.82 -0.59
N GLN A 93 -8.32 -19.13 -0.79
CA GLN A 93 -6.99 -19.73 -0.86
C GLN A 93 -6.61 -20.44 0.44
N ARG A 94 -6.90 -19.82 1.60
CA ARG A 94 -6.68 -20.42 2.92
C ARG A 94 -7.45 -21.74 3.08
N GLN A 95 -8.72 -21.75 2.66
CA GLN A 95 -9.54 -22.98 2.69
C GLN A 95 -8.97 -24.06 1.78
N GLN A 96 -8.54 -23.72 0.57
CA GLN A 96 -7.93 -24.67 -0.38
C GLN A 96 -6.59 -25.22 0.13
N THR A 97 -5.78 -24.38 0.77
CA THR A 97 -4.47 -24.76 1.33
C THR A 97 -4.62 -25.62 2.59
N GLY A 98 -5.71 -25.46 3.33
CA GLY A 98 -6.05 -26.27 4.51
C GLY A 98 -4.96 -26.21 5.59
N THR A 99 -4.53 -27.38 6.06
CA THR A 99 -3.53 -27.52 7.15
C THR A 99 -2.13 -27.00 6.81
N TYR A 100 -1.82 -26.77 5.55
CA TYR A 100 -0.53 -26.18 5.13
C TYR A 100 -0.50 -24.67 5.26
N TRP A 101 -1.65 -24.03 5.53
CA TRP A 101 -1.70 -22.58 5.74
C TRP A 101 -1.08 -22.19 7.07
N GLN A 102 -0.09 -21.30 7.02
CA GLN A 102 0.54 -20.69 8.20
C GLN A 102 -0.04 -19.30 8.39
N ASP A 103 -0.90 -19.14 9.41
CA ASP A 103 -1.60 -17.88 9.63
C ASP A 103 -0.75 -16.90 10.42
N HIS A 104 -0.18 -15.93 9.73
CA HIS A 104 0.52 -14.79 10.30
C HIS A 104 -0.30 -13.50 10.27
N GLY A 105 -1.59 -13.56 9.90
CA GLY A 105 -2.48 -12.41 9.80
C GLY A 105 -2.10 -11.40 8.70
N LEU A 106 -1.19 -11.75 7.79
CA LEU A 106 -0.68 -10.83 6.77
C LEU A 106 -1.71 -10.59 5.66
N VAL A 107 -1.74 -9.34 5.16
CA VAL A 107 -2.56 -8.97 3.99
C VAL A 107 -1.97 -9.57 2.71
N PHE A 108 -0.64 -9.53 2.54
CA PHE A 108 0.04 -10.00 1.33
C PHE A 108 1.06 -11.12 1.64
N PRO A 109 0.60 -12.31 2.06
CA PRO A 109 1.48 -13.46 2.31
C PRO A 109 1.86 -14.20 1.02
N THR A 110 2.68 -15.24 1.18
CA THR A 110 2.88 -16.28 0.16
C THR A 110 1.63 -17.14 -0.01
N GLY A 111 1.62 -18.02 -1.00
CA GLY A 111 0.53 -18.98 -1.24
C GLY A 111 0.22 -19.92 -0.07
N VAL A 112 1.10 -20.02 0.92
CA VAL A 112 0.94 -20.81 2.14
C VAL A 112 0.85 -19.97 3.42
N GLY A 113 0.63 -18.67 3.30
CA GLY A 113 0.40 -17.79 4.46
C GLY A 113 1.65 -17.17 5.08
N THR A 114 2.85 -17.53 4.63
CA THR A 114 4.11 -17.03 5.19
C THR A 114 4.50 -15.65 4.64
N LEU A 115 5.51 -15.03 5.26
CA LEU A 115 6.02 -13.73 4.86
C LEU A 115 6.58 -13.75 3.43
N LEU A 116 6.12 -12.81 2.59
CA LEU A 116 6.57 -12.69 1.20
C LEU A 116 7.92 -11.97 1.13
N ASP A 117 8.88 -12.55 0.41
CA ASP A 117 10.16 -11.88 0.13
C ASP A 117 9.94 -10.69 -0.82
N PRO A 118 10.49 -9.49 -0.50
CA PRO A 118 10.41 -8.32 -1.37
C PRO A 118 10.88 -8.55 -2.82
N SER A 119 11.78 -9.49 -3.03
CA SER A 119 12.23 -9.88 -4.37
C SER A 119 11.12 -10.53 -5.20
N ASN A 120 10.18 -11.24 -4.55
CA ASN A 120 9.03 -11.83 -5.23
C ASN A 120 8.03 -10.78 -5.66
N LEU A 121 7.72 -9.79 -4.79
CA LEU A 121 6.88 -8.65 -5.17
C LEU A 121 7.49 -7.89 -6.36
N ARG A 122 8.81 -7.61 -6.30
CA ARG A 122 9.52 -6.94 -7.40
C ARG A 122 9.40 -7.73 -8.70
N ARG A 123 9.62 -9.05 -8.67
CA ARG A 123 9.52 -9.92 -9.85
C ARG A 123 8.12 -9.93 -10.43
N SER A 124 7.09 -10.05 -9.57
CA SER A 124 5.69 -10.07 -10.00
C SER A 124 5.27 -8.73 -10.62
N LEU A 125 5.67 -7.61 -10.02
CA LEU A 125 5.40 -6.28 -10.55
C LEU A 125 6.06 -6.10 -11.91
N LEU A 126 7.35 -6.45 -12.04
CA LEU A 126 8.10 -6.34 -13.28
C LEU A 126 7.45 -7.16 -14.42
N GLN A 127 7.01 -8.38 -14.12
CA GLN A 127 6.30 -9.23 -15.10
C GLN A 127 4.96 -8.62 -15.51
N ALA A 128 4.20 -8.07 -14.57
CA ALA A 128 2.91 -7.45 -14.85
C ALA A 128 3.06 -6.20 -15.72
N THR A 129 3.99 -5.31 -15.39
CA THR A 129 4.23 -4.06 -16.13
C THR A 129 4.82 -4.32 -17.52
N HIS A 130 5.70 -5.30 -17.64
CA HIS A 130 6.21 -5.74 -18.95
C HIS A 130 5.08 -6.28 -19.85
N LYS A 131 4.20 -7.14 -19.31
CA LYS A 131 3.03 -7.66 -20.07
C LYS A 131 2.06 -6.55 -20.48
N ALA A 132 1.96 -5.49 -19.67
CA ALA A 132 1.11 -4.34 -19.94
C ALA A 132 1.77 -3.30 -20.88
N GLY A 133 3.01 -3.54 -21.35
CA GLY A 133 3.74 -2.59 -22.21
C GLY A 133 4.19 -1.31 -21.48
N LEU A 134 4.19 -1.31 -20.13
CA LEU A 134 4.54 -0.14 -19.30
C LEU A 134 6.04 -0.02 -18.99
N GLY A 135 6.86 -0.95 -19.51
CA GLY A 135 8.29 -0.99 -19.25
C GLY A 135 8.65 -1.60 -17.88
N HIS A 136 9.80 -1.20 -17.34
CA HIS A 136 10.36 -1.73 -16.10
C HIS A 136 9.92 -0.90 -14.90
N TRP A 137 9.02 -1.43 -14.08
CA TRP A 137 8.59 -0.80 -12.83
C TRP A 137 9.14 -1.54 -11.61
N HIS A 138 9.64 -0.77 -10.66
CA HIS A 138 10.04 -1.26 -9.35
C HIS A 138 9.01 -0.89 -8.27
N PRO A 139 8.88 -1.64 -7.17
CA PRO A 139 7.90 -1.32 -6.12
C PRO A 139 8.02 0.09 -5.51
N HIS A 140 9.22 0.69 -5.52
CA HIS A 140 9.42 2.07 -5.09
C HIS A 140 8.78 3.12 -6.02
N GLU A 141 8.62 2.78 -7.30
CA GLU A 141 8.01 3.68 -8.28
C GLU A 141 6.51 3.87 -8.02
N LEU A 142 5.82 2.89 -7.45
CA LEU A 142 4.44 3.05 -6.99
C LEU A 142 4.33 4.22 -5.99
N ARG A 143 5.26 4.28 -5.05
CA ARG A 143 5.31 5.35 -4.04
C ARG A 143 5.72 6.70 -4.66
N HIS A 144 6.67 6.73 -5.59
CA HIS A 144 7.03 7.95 -6.32
C HIS A 144 5.86 8.45 -7.16
N SER A 145 5.13 7.55 -7.81
CA SER A 145 3.92 7.88 -8.56
C SER A 145 2.82 8.43 -7.66
N ALA A 146 2.61 7.86 -6.46
CA ALA A 146 1.70 8.41 -5.45
C ALA A 146 2.03 9.87 -5.13
N ALA A 147 3.31 10.17 -4.84
CA ALA A 147 3.78 11.52 -4.56
C ALA A 147 3.53 12.47 -5.74
N SER A 148 3.85 12.03 -6.95
CA SER A 148 3.69 12.84 -8.17
C SER A 148 2.22 13.12 -8.47
N LEU A 149 1.34 12.14 -8.32
CA LEU A 149 -0.10 12.28 -8.54
C LEU A 149 -0.74 13.23 -7.53
N LEU A 150 -0.38 13.11 -6.25
CA LEU A 150 -0.86 14.01 -5.19
C LEU A 150 -0.36 15.43 -5.41
N SER A 151 0.91 15.60 -5.78
CA SER A 151 1.48 16.93 -6.12
C SER A 151 0.78 17.54 -7.32
N ALA A 152 0.52 16.77 -8.38
CA ALA A 152 -0.23 17.22 -9.55
C ALA A 152 -1.69 17.57 -9.22
N ALA A 153 -2.28 16.91 -8.21
CA ALA A 153 -3.61 17.22 -7.68
C ALA A 153 -3.63 18.42 -6.72
N GLY A 154 -2.49 19.11 -6.51
CA GLY A 154 -2.39 20.30 -5.68
C GLY A 154 -2.33 20.03 -4.16
N VAL A 155 -2.06 18.79 -3.73
CA VAL A 155 -1.88 18.46 -2.31
C VAL A 155 -0.58 19.12 -1.81
N PRO A 156 -0.59 19.82 -0.66
CA PRO A 156 0.60 20.43 -0.08
C PRO A 156 1.73 19.40 0.16
N LEU A 157 2.98 19.83 -0.06
CA LEU A 157 4.15 18.95 0.07
C LEU A 157 4.30 18.39 1.50
N GLU A 158 3.89 19.15 2.51
CA GLU A 158 3.90 18.73 3.90
C GLU A 158 2.98 17.54 4.14
N GLU A 159 1.76 17.58 3.58
CA GLU A 159 0.78 16.50 3.68
C GLU A 159 1.22 15.26 2.90
N ILE A 160 1.85 15.45 1.74
CA ILE A 160 2.47 14.36 0.98
C ILE A 160 3.61 13.72 1.79
N ALA A 161 4.44 14.52 2.46
CA ALA A 161 5.52 14.03 3.31
C ALA A 161 4.99 13.24 4.51
N ASP A 162 3.92 13.70 5.15
CA ASP A 162 3.25 13.02 6.25
C ASP A 162 2.65 11.67 5.79
N LEU A 163 1.93 11.66 4.65
CA LEU A 163 1.42 10.43 4.04
C LEU A 163 2.55 9.42 3.80
N LEU A 164 3.64 9.89 3.25
CA LEU A 164 4.78 9.06 2.93
C LEU A 164 5.61 8.65 4.17
N GLY A 165 5.46 9.33 5.32
CA GLY A 165 6.26 9.08 6.51
C GLY A 165 7.74 9.38 6.26
N HIS A 166 8.05 10.55 5.68
CA HIS A 166 9.39 11.06 5.54
C HIS A 166 9.88 11.62 6.87
N SER A 167 11.04 11.15 7.36
CA SER A 167 11.64 11.62 8.62
C SER A 167 12.41 12.94 8.48
N SER A 168 12.54 13.46 7.28
CA SER A 168 13.23 14.72 6.99
C SER A 168 12.36 15.63 6.14
N THR A 169 11.47 16.31 6.79
CA THR A 169 11.10 17.64 6.35
C THR A 169 11.83 18.60 7.27
N TRP A 170 12.72 19.35 6.71
CA TRP A 170 13.34 20.54 7.32
C TRP A 170 12.29 21.65 7.41
N VAL A 171 11.13 21.37 8.02
CA VAL A 171 10.07 22.33 8.25
C VAL A 171 9.64 22.25 9.70
N THR A 172 10.19 23.17 10.47
CA THR A 172 9.64 23.79 11.67
C THR A 172 8.95 22.87 12.68
N SER A 173 9.75 22.25 13.50
CA SER A 173 9.39 21.47 14.69
C SER A 173 8.69 22.26 15.81
N SER A 174 8.20 23.46 15.60
CA SER A 174 7.63 24.28 16.69
C SER A 174 6.10 24.30 16.78
N VAL A 175 5.36 23.84 15.78
CA VAL A 175 3.88 23.92 15.80
C VAL A 175 3.19 22.56 16.01
N TYR A 176 3.89 21.40 15.86
CA TYR A 176 3.25 20.07 15.85
C TYR A 176 3.57 19.17 17.04
N ARG A 177 4.05 19.69 18.17
CA ARG A 177 4.44 18.85 19.35
C ARG A 177 3.30 18.23 20.14
N HIS A 178 2.04 18.41 19.77
CA HIS A 178 0.90 17.90 20.55
C HIS A 178 -0.13 17.09 19.76
N ARG A 179 0.23 16.49 18.63
CA ARG A 179 -0.68 15.55 17.96
C ARG A 179 -0.25 14.11 18.20
N THR A 180 -1.03 13.39 18.97
CA THR A 180 -1.17 11.93 18.91
C THR A 180 -1.42 11.56 17.45
N THR A 181 -0.58 10.75 16.85
CA THR A 181 -0.57 10.18 15.49
C THR A 181 -1.66 10.74 14.56
N PRO A 182 -1.37 11.74 13.70
CA PRO A 182 -2.42 12.34 12.87
C PRO A 182 -2.87 11.33 11.78
N THR A 183 -4.18 11.19 11.64
CA THR A 183 -4.76 10.51 10.46
C THR A 183 -4.60 11.44 9.27
N VAL A 184 -3.91 10.99 8.20
CA VAL A 184 -3.73 11.79 6.97
C VAL A 184 -4.98 11.62 6.11
N GLU A 185 -5.93 12.53 6.25
CA GLU A 185 -7.20 12.51 5.48
C GLU A 185 -7.06 13.15 4.09
N ALA A 186 -6.22 14.16 3.97
CA ALA A 186 -6.12 14.99 2.76
C ALA A 186 -5.72 14.24 1.48
N ALA A 187 -5.07 13.08 1.60
CA ALA A 187 -4.66 12.30 0.44
C ALA A 187 -5.77 11.39 -0.13
N ALA A 188 -6.79 11.05 0.64
CA ALA A 188 -7.83 10.11 0.19
C ALA A 188 -8.70 10.73 -0.92
N ALA A 189 -9.21 11.94 -0.72
CA ALA A 189 -10.09 12.59 -1.69
C ALA A 189 -9.45 12.87 -3.06
N PRO A 190 -8.18 13.33 -3.18
CA PRO A 190 -7.48 13.38 -4.46
C PRO A 190 -7.31 12.02 -5.13
N MET A 191 -7.00 10.97 -4.36
CA MET A 191 -6.84 9.62 -4.91
C MET A 191 -8.18 9.02 -5.34
N ASP A 192 -9.26 9.29 -4.63
CA ASP A 192 -10.61 8.89 -5.06
C ASP A 192 -11.03 9.55 -6.37
N ARG A 193 -10.64 10.82 -6.61
CA ARG A 193 -10.89 11.48 -7.91
C ARG A 193 -10.09 10.89 -9.05
N LEU A 194 -8.88 10.39 -8.79
CA LEU A 194 -8.00 9.80 -9.81
C LEU A 194 -8.35 8.35 -10.12
N PHE A 195 -8.84 7.59 -9.15
CA PHE A 195 -9.03 6.14 -9.24
C PHE A 195 -10.47 5.68 -8.96
N GLY A 196 -11.36 6.60 -8.61
CA GLY A 196 -12.79 6.33 -8.42
C GLY A 196 -13.51 6.07 -9.76
N PRO A 197 -14.75 5.53 -9.71
CA PRO A 197 -15.55 5.38 -10.92
C PRO A 197 -15.76 6.74 -11.60
N PRO A 198 -15.90 6.79 -12.95
CA PRO A 198 -16.22 8.03 -13.66
C PRO A 198 -17.44 8.67 -13.02
N GLN A 199 -17.35 9.94 -12.64
CA GLN A 199 -18.52 10.71 -12.21
C GLN A 199 -19.33 11.03 -13.45
N ASP A 200 -20.55 10.47 -13.54
CA ASP A 200 -21.51 10.83 -14.58
C ASP A 200 -21.79 12.34 -14.48
N THR A 201 -21.44 13.06 -15.54
CA THR A 201 -21.73 14.48 -15.75
C THR A 201 -23.06 14.63 -16.43
#